data_f29232d56a3529fb2d78cbd5a903e0f2
#
_entry.id   f29232d56a3529fb2d78cbd5a903e0f2
#
_cell.length_a   1.000
_cell.length_b   1.000
_cell.length_c   1.000
_cell.angle_alpha   90.00
_cell.angle_beta   90.00
_cell.angle_gamma   90.00
#
_symmetry.space_group_name_H-M   'P 1'
#
loop_
_entity.id
_entity.type
_entity.pdbx_description
1 polymer ?
#
loop_
_entity_poly.entity_id
_entity_poly.type
_entity_poly.pdbx_seq_one_letter_code
_entity_poly.pdbx_strand_id
1 'polypeptide(L)'
;MTKNLDSDGLRSIVENYDIFYIDLWGVVHNGITLHKNAIEALEEITTAKKDYILLTNAPRPNKVVKTILEKMGMNKEIREKVYSSGEASLSYLKKSYSDKLFYHIGPARDFDLFSDFKKNKSKDIKDSQYLLCTGLFEEQAEDLNYFKDLLKEHINKIMICTNPDLIVDKGNRREL
;
A
#
# COMPACT_ATOMS: atom_id res chain seq x y z
N MET A 1 -17.53 2.34 -26.54
CA MET A 1 -18.02 1.18 -25.77
C MET A 1 -16.88 0.60 -24.98
N THR A 2 -17.08 0.37 -23.70
CA THR A 2 -16.11 -0.34 -22.85
C THR A 2 -16.10 -1.81 -23.29
N LYS A 3 -14.94 -2.37 -23.65
CA LYS A 3 -14.81 -3.79 -23.96
C LYS A 3 -14.93 -4.60 -22.68
N ASN A 4 -15.74 -5.66 -22.69
CA ASN A 4 -15.70 -6.66 -21.63
C ASN A 4 -14.51 -7.59 -21.90
N LEU A 5 -13.55 -7.63 -20.98
CA LEU A 5 -12.34 -8.46 -21.09
C LEU A 5 -12.53 -9.88 -20.54
N ASP A 6 -13.71 -10.22 -20.01
CA ASP A 6 -13.97 -11.54 -19.39
C ASP A 6 -13.80 -12.70 -20.38
N SER A 7 -14.11 -12.47 -21.65
CA SER A 7 -13.98 -13.49 -22.70
C SER A 7 -12.69 -13.41 -23.51
N ASP A 8 -12.26 -12.17 -23.82
CA ASP A 8 -11.15 -11.96 -24.77
C ASP A 8 -9.80 -11.75 -24.06
N GLY A 9 -9.84 -11.50 -22.74
CA GLY A 9 -8.68 -11.24 -21.94
C GLY A 9 -7.94 -9.95 -22.30
N LEU A 10 -6.84 -9.69 -21.59
CA LEU A 10 -6.00 -8.51 -21.78
C LEU A 10 -5.34 -8.46 -23.16
N ARG A 11 -5.10 -9.63 -23.78
CA ARG A 11 -4.49 -9.73 -25.13
C ARG A 11 -5.23 -8.92 -26.20
N SER A 12 -6.56 -8.82 -26.07
CA SER A 12 -7.40 -8.10 -27.05
C SER A 12 -7.16 -6.57 -27.07
N ILE A 13 -6.52 -6.04 -26.05
CA ILE A 13 -6.29 -4.59 -25.90
C ILE A 13 -4.83 -4.21 -25.63
N VAL A 14 -3.92 -5.16 -25.44
CA VAL A 14 -2.53 -4.89 -25.04
C VAL A 14 -1.81 -3.95 -26.00
N GLU A 15 -2.08 -4.05 -27.29
CA GLU A 15 -1.47 -3.21 -28.30
C GLU A 15 -1.92 -1.73 -28.23
N ASN A 16 -3.04 -1.45 -27.59
CA ASN A 16 -3.59 -0.09 -27.47
C ASN A 16 -2.94 0.77 -26.39
N TYR A 17 -2.06 0.17 -25.55
CA TYR A 17 -1.45 0.83 -24.41
C TYR A 17 0.05 0.58 -24.37
N ASP A 18 0.80 1.54 -23.86
CA ASP A 18 2.25 1.43 -23.68
C ASP A 18 2.62 1.02 -22.25
N ILE A 19 1.76 1.36 -21.27
CA ILE A 19 1.98 1.07 -19.86
C ILE A 19 0.69 0.63 -19.18
N PHE A 20 0.81 -0.30 -18.22
CA PHE A 20 -0.27 -0.82 -17.40
C PHE A 20 -0.02 -0.53 -15.92
N TYR A 21 -1.03 -0.04 -15.22
CA TYR A 21 -1.05 0.06 -13.76
C TYR A 21 -1.87 -1.09 -13.22
N ILE A 22 -1.24 -1.97 -12.45
CA ILE A 22 -1.82 -3.24 -12.03
C ILE A 22 -1.78 -3.30 -10.51
N ASP A 23 -2.93 -3.52 -9.89
CA ASP A 23 -3.01 -3.73 -8.45
C ASP A 23 -2.37 -5.06 -8.04
N LEU A 24 -1.84 -5.11 -6.83
CA LEU A 24 -1.19 -6.29 -6.28
C LEU A 24 -2.15 -7.19 -5.52
N TRP A 25 -2.82 -6.63 -4.51
CA TRP A 25 -3.62 -7.42 -3.59
C TRP A 25 -4.95 -7.83 -4.22
N GLY A 26 -5.25 -9.14 -4.20
CA GLY A 26 -6.43 -9.70 -4.84
C GLY A 26 -6.30 -9.88 -6.36
N VAL A 27 -5.31 -9.25 -7.00
CA VAL A 27 -5.05 -9.35 -8.45
C VAL A 27 -3.83 -10.21 -8.74
N VAL A 28 -2.69 -9.91 -8.16
CA VAL A 28 -1.43 -10.65 -8.38
C VAL A 28 -1.18 -11.67 -7.28
N HIS A 29 -1.64 -11.41 -6.05
CA HIS A 29 -1.55 -12.34 -4.92
C HIS A 29 -2.74 -12.17 -3.96
N ASN A 30 -2.96 -13.19 -3.11
CA ASN A 30 -4.00 -13.20 -2.09
C ASN A 30 -3.46 -12.94 -0.67
N GLY A 31 -2.28 -12.36 -0.54
CA GLY A 31 -1.58 -12.14 0.74
C GLY A 31 -0.78 -13.33 1.24
N ILE A 32 -0.89 -14.50 0.61
CA ILE A 32 -0.20 -15.77 0.98
C ILE A 32 0.57 -16.32 -0.22
N THR A 33 -0.06 -16.38 -1.38
CA THR A 33 0.50 -16.96 -2.60
C THR A 33 0.26 -16.07 -3.81
N LEU A 34 1.13 -16.19 -4.80
CA LEU A 34 0.96 -15.55 -6.11
C LEU A 34 -0.11 -16.29 -6.92
N HIS A 35 -0.88 -15.52 -7.70
CA HIS A 35 -1.80 -16.07 -8.69
C HIS A 35 -1.02 -16.40 -9.97
N LYS A 36 -0.93 -17.68 -10.32
CA LYS A 36 -0.16 -18.17 -11.46
C LYS A 36 -0.52 -17.45 -12.76
N ASN A 37 -1.81 -17.34 -13.06
CA ASN A 37 -2.28 -16.68 -14.28
C ASN A 37 -1.92 -15.19 -14.33
N ALA A 38 -1.86 -14.52 -13.18
CA ALA A 38 -1.44 -13.12 -13.14
C ALA A 38 0.05 -12.98 -13.45
N ILE A 39 0.90 -13.87 -12.92
CA ILE A 39 2.34 -13.88 -13.25
C ILE A 39 2.55 -14.13 -14.73
N GLU A 40 1.87 -15.13 -15.32
CA GLU A 40 1.91 -15.41 -16.76
C GLU A 40 1.50 -14.18 -17.60
N ALA A 41 0.44 -13.45 -17.18
CA ALA A 41 0.01 -12.23 -17.86
C ALA A 41 1.08 -11.13 -17.80
N LEU A 42 1.78 -10.94 -16.66
CA LEU A 42 2.87 -9.97 -16.53
C LEU A 42 4.06 -10.31 -17.43
N GLU A 43 4.38 -11.58 -17.56
CA GLU A 43 5.43 -12.08 -18.48
C GLU A 43 5.04 -11.85 -19.95
N GLU A 44 3.77 -12.05 -20.31
CA GLU A 44 3.25 -11.77 -21.66
C GLU A 44 3.28 -10.28 -21.99
N ILE A 45 2.93 -9.38 -21.04
CA ILE A 45 3.05 -7.93 -21.21
C ILE A 45 4.50 -7.55 -21.52
N THR A 46 5.45 -8.13 -20.78
CA THR A 46 6.89 -7.92 -20.99
C THR A 46 7.32 -8.43 -22.38
N THR A 47 6.86 -9.60 -22.79
CA THR A 47 7.15 -10.19 -24.11
C THR A 47 6.61 -9.34 -25.23
N ALA A 48 5.44 -8.70 -25.04
CA ALA A 48 4.85 -7.74 -25.97
C ALA A 48 5.58 -6.39 -26.00
N LYS A 49 6.69 -6.24 -25.25
CA LYS A 49 7.47 -5.00 -25.12
C LYS A 49 6.65 -3.83 -24.56
N LYS A 50 5.67 -4.13 -23.74
CA LYS A 50 4.88 -3.15 -23.00
C LYS A 50 5.41 -3.05 -21.57
N ASP A 51 5.19 -1.91 -20.92
CA ASP A 51 5.62 -1.72 -19.54
C ASP A 51 4.44 -1.81 -18.56
N TYR A 52 4.75 -2.01 -17.28
CA TYR A 52 3.76 -1.99 -16.22
C TYR A 52 4.38 -1.55 -14.89
N ILE A 53 3.52 -1.04 -14.02
CA ILE A 53 3.83 -0.73 -12.63
C ILE A 53 2.85 -1.49 -11.75
N LEU A 54 3.38 -2.22 -10.77
CA LEU A 54 2.59 -2.89 -9.75
C LEU A 54 2.28 -1.90 -8.63
N LEU A 55 1.03 -1.44 -8.57
CA LEU A 55 0.57 -0.50 -7.56
C LEU A 55 -0.03 -1.25 -6.37
N THR A 56 0.16 -0.71 -5.17
CA THR A 56 -0.47 -1.28 -3.97
C THR A 56 -0.74 -0.21 -2.92
N ASN A 57 -1.86 -0.33 -2.20
CA ASN A 57 -2.21 0.49 -1.04
C ASN A 57 -1.40 0.14 0.21
N ALA A 58 -0.48 -0.82 0.15
CA ALA A 58 0.35 -1.20 1.29
C ALA A 58 1.04 0.04 1.91
N PRO A 59 0.87 0.30 3.22
CA PRO A 59 1.47 1.44 3.92
C PRO A 59 2.95 1.20 4.24
N ARG A 60 3.68 0.57 3.33
CA ARG A 60 5.07 0.13 3.52
C ARG A 60 5.95 0.63 2.39
N PRO A 61 7.24 0.97 2.65
CA PRO A 61 8.20 1.28 1.59
C PRO A 61 8.31 0.16 0.56
N ASN A 62 8.60 0.51 -0.69
CA ASN A 62 8.80 -0.45 -1.79
C ASN A 62 9.73 -1.61 -1.41
N LYS A 63 10.82 -1.33 -0.69
CA LYS A 63 11.78 -2.34 -0.24
C LYS A 63 11.11 -3.45 0.57
N VAL A 64 10.20 -3.09 1.48
CA VAL A 64 9.50 -4.05 2.33
C VAL A 64 8.52 -4.87 1.51
N VAL A 65 7.76 -4.23 0.62
CA VAL A 65 6.82 -4.92 -0.28
C VAL A 65 7.57 -5.92 -1.17
N LYS A 66 8.69 -5.50 -1.78
CA LYS A 66 9.54 -6.37 -2.61
C LYS A 66 10.03 -7.60 -1.86
N THR A 67 10.43 -7.44 -0.58
CA THR A 67 10.84 -8.56 0.27
C THR A 67 9.70 -9.54 0.54
N ILE A 68 8.47 -9.05 0.73
CA ILE A 68 7.29 -9.90 0.90
C ILE A 68 7.01 -10.70 -0.37
N LEU A 69 7.02 -10.05 -1.53
CA LEU A 69 6.81 -10.69 -2.83
C LEU A 69 7.91 -11.71 -3.17
N GLU A 70 9.15 -11.45 -2.78
CA GLU A 70 10.26 -12.40 -2.90
C GLU A 70 10.01 -13.67 -2.10
N LYS A 71 9.52 -13.55 -0.86
CA LYS A 71 9.16 -14.70 -0.02
C LYS A 71 8.00 -15.51 -0.62
N MET A 72 7.14 -14.90 -1.42
CA MET A 72 6.08 -15.57 -2.17
C MET A 72 6.60 -16.23 -3.46
N GLY A 73 7.89 -16.06 -3.80
CA GLY A 73 8.51 -16.62 -4.99
C GLY A 73 8.42 -15.75 -6.24
N MET A 74 8.06 -14.44 -6.11
CA MET A 74 8.03 -13.53 -7.25
C MET A 74 9.43 -13.26 -7.77
N ASN A 75 9.58 -13.38 -9.07
CA ASN A 75 10.82 -13.12 -9.78
C ASN A 75 11.26 -11.64 -9.60
N LYS A 76 12.58 -11.39 -9.60
CA LYS A 76 13.16 -10.07 -9.33
C LYS A 76 12.70 -9.02 -10.35
N GLU A 77 12.67 -9.35 -11.63
CA GLU A 77 12.31 -8.40 -12.69
C GLU A 77 10.90 -7.86 -12.52
N ILE A 78 9.96 -8.72 -12.11
CA ILE A 78 8.57 -8.35 -11.84
C ILE A 78 8.48 -7.50 -10.58
N ARG A 79 9.07 -7.94 -9.45
CA ARG A 79 8.94 -7.22 -8.17
C ARG A 79 9.65 -5.88 -8.12
N GLU A 80 10.65 -5.64 -8.99
CA GLU A 80 11.29 -4.33 -9.09
C GLU A 80 10.35 -3.24 -9.62
N LYS A 81 9.26 -3.60 -10.28
CA LYS A 81 8.24 -2.69 -10.81
C LYS A 81 7.16 -2.26 -9.79
N VAL A 82 7.35 -2.58 -8.51
CA VAL A 82 6.42 -2.21 -7.42
C VAL A 82 6.52 -0.74 -7.07
N TYR A 83 5.37 -0.10 -6.90
CA TYR A 83 5.23 1.21 -6.29
C TYR A 83 4.08 1.22 -5.29
N SER A 84 4.38 1.48 -4.03
CA SER A 84 3.43 1.40 -2.93
C SER A 84 2.95 2.78 -2.47
N SER A 85 1.78 2.83 -1.86
CA SER A 85 1.28 4.02 -1.16
C SER A 85 2.25 4.47 -0.05
N GLY A 86 2.88 3.51 0.66
CA GLY A 86 3.92 3.81 1.64
C GLY A 86 5.12 4.53 1.05
N GLU A 87 5.59 4.13 -0.14
CA GLU A 87 6.70 4.82 -0.84
C GLU A 87 6.32 6.24 -1.26
N ALA A 88 5.11 6.40 -1.83
CA ALA A 88 4.59 7.72 -2.19
C ALA A 88 4.48 8.64 -0.96
N SER A 89 3.95 8.11 0.15
CA SER A 89 3.82 8.82 1.41
C SER A 89 5.18 9.19 1.99
N LEU A 90 6.15 8.26 1.97
CA LEU A 90 7.51 8.50 2.43
C LEU A 90 8.18 9.63 1.65
N SER A 91 8.04 9.63 0.33
CA SER A 91 8.55 10.69 -0.55
C SER A 91 7.91 12.04 -0.24
N TYR A 92 6.60 12.07 -0.02
CA TYR A 92 5.87 13.28 0.38
C TYR A 92 6.29 13.79 1.76
N LEU A 93 6.41 12.89 2.74
CA LEU A 93 6.84 13.23 4.09
C LEU A 93 8.26 13.81 4.11
N LYS A 94 9.20 13.20 3.40
CA LYS A 94 10.57 13.70 3.28
C LYS A 94 10.62 15.11 2.65
N LYS A 95 9.77 15.38 1.67
CA LYS A 95 9.72 16.68 0.98
C LYS A 95 9.06 17.79 1.82
N SER A 96 7.99 17.47 2.53
CA SER A 96 7.07 18.49 3.08
C SER A 96 6.97 18.50 4.61
N TYR A 97 7.47 17.43 5.28
CA TYR A 97 7.29 17.22 6.71
C TYR A 97 8.54 16.71 7.43
N SER A 98 9.72 16.83 6.84
CA SER A 98 10.97 16.26 7.35
C SER A 98 11.39 16.75 8.74
N ASP A 99 10.98 17.96 9.11
CA ASP A 99 11.28 18.64 10.37
C ASP A 99 10.11 18.69 11.36
N LYS A 100 8.95 18.14 10.97
CA LYS A 100 7.71 18.21 11.75
C LYS A 100 7.51 16.99 12.62
N LEU A 101 6.98 17.19 13.83
CA LEU A 101 6.59 16.10 14.73
C LEU A 101 5.28 15.46 14.29
N PHE A 102 5.21 14.15 14.31
CA PHE A 102 4.01 13.39 13.99
C PHE A 102 3.58 12.45 15.11
N TYR A 103 2.29 12.22 15.20
CA TYR A 103 1.73 11.13 15.99
C TYR A 103 1.32 10.00 15.04
N HIS A 104 1.77 8.77 15.33
CA HIS A 104 1.48 7.60 14.49
C HIS A 104 0.20 6.92 14.98
N ILE A 105 -0.76 6.78 14.08
CA ILE A 105 -1.97 5.96 14.25
C ILE A 105 -1.79 4.74 13.34
N GLY A 106 -1.72 3.57 13.94
CA GLY A 106 -1.51 2.31 13.21
C GLY A 106 -0.75 1.27 14.02
N PRO A 107 -0.65 0.06 13.49
CA PRO A 107 0.03 -1.05 14.15
C PRO A 107 1.54 -0.79 14.25
N ALA A 108 2.15 -1.32 15.31
CA ALA A 108 3.59 -1.16 15.55
C ALA A 108 4.46 -1.73 14.43
N ARG A 109 3.96 -2.75 13.70
CA ARG A 109 4.63 -3.39 12.57
C ARG A 109 4.88 -2.47 11.38
N ASP A 110 4.18 -1.34 11.27
CA ASP A 110 4.34 -0.38 10.18
C ASP A 110 5.47 0.63 10.44
N PHE A 111 6.29 0.40 11.48
CA PHE A 111 7.46 1.19 11.84
C PHE A 111 8.41 1.43 10.65
N ASP A 112 8.52 0.48 9.73
CA ASP A 112 9.40 0.57 8.56
C ASP A 112 9.14 1.82 7.71
N LEU A 113 7.89 2.32 7.70
CA LEU A 113 7.51 3.52 6.96
C LEU A 113 8.26 4.77 7.44
N PHE A 114 8.52 4.88 8.74
CA PHE A 114 9.09 6.09 9.34
C PHE A 114 10.40 5.82 10.09
N SER A 115 11.07 4.71 9.84
CA SER A 115 12.34 4.35 10.48
C SER A 115 13.42 5.43 10.33
N ASP A 116 13.49 6.07 9.15
CA ASP A 116 14.49 7.09 8.82
C ASP A 116 14.28 8.40 9.61
N PHE A 117 13.05 8.69 10.03
CA PHE A 117 12.70 9.90 10.78
C PHE A 117 11.95 9.60 12.08
N LYS A 118 12.23 8.45 12.69
CA LYS A 118 11.67 8.03 13.98
C LYS A 118 11.83 9.06 15.11
N LYS A 119 12.87 9.90 15.04
CA LYS A 119 13.10 10.98 16.00
C LYS A 119 11.98 12.03 16.02
N ASN A 120 11.23 12.14 14.93
CA ASN A 120 10.12 13.06 14.78
C ASN A 120 8.79 12.46 15.28
N LYS A 121 8.78 11.19 15.73
CA LYS A 121 7.58 10.58 16.31
C LYS A 121 7.32 11.13 17.70
N SER A 122 6.18 11.78 17.87
CA SER A 122 5.68 12.21 19.18
C SER A 122 5.08 11.05 19.96
N LYS A 123 5.20 11.09 21.28
CA LYS A 123 4.54 10.14 22.19
C LYS A 123 3.09 10.55 22.48
N ASP A 124 2.81 11.84 22.45
CA ASP A 124 1.47 12.41 22.69
C ASP A 124 0.96 13.05 21.40
N ILE A 125 -0.31 12.79 21.09
CA ILE A 125 -0.99 13.39 19.94
C ILE A 125 -1.04 14.93 20.03
N LYS A 126 -1.08 15.48 21.25
CA LYS A 126 -1.11 16.94 21.49
C LYS A 126 0.15 17.62 20.98
N ASP A 127 1.30 17.00 21.15
CA ASP A 127 2.61 17.55 20.79
C ASP A 127 2.92 17.40 19.28
N SER A 128 2.11 16.66 18.55
CA SER A 128 2.33 16.44 17.11
C SER A 128 1.81 17.62 16.27
N GLN A 129 2.43 17.86 15.13
CA GLN A 129 2.02 18.85 14.15
C GLN A 129 1.11 18.22 13.07
N TYR A 130 1.19 16.90 12.88
CA TYR A 130 0.34 16.15 11.99
C TYR A 130 0.16 14.70 12.48
N LEU A 131 -0.81 14.00 11.90
CA LEU A 131 -1.10 12.60 12.15
C LEU A 131 -0.62 11.75 10.97
N LEU A 132 0.13 10.70 11.23
CA LEU A 132 0.50 9.71 10.23
C LEU A 132 -0.30 8.44 10.50
N CYS A 133 -1.29 8.17 9.65
CA CYS A 133 -2.15 7.01 9.77
C CYS A 133 -1.73 5.92 8.78
N THR A 134 -1.36 4.74 9.29
CA THR A 134 -1.05 3.54 8.49
C THR A 134 -2.10 2.45 8.63
N GLY A 135 -3.03 2.61 9.57
CA GLY A 135 -4.10 1.66 9.89
C GLY A 135 -4.69 1.95 11.26
N LEU A 136 -5.34 0.98 11.85
CA LEU A 136 -5.87 1.04 13.21
C LEU A 136 -4.83 0.49 14.22
N PHE A 137 -4.92 0.88 15.49
CA PHE A 137 -4.16 0.21 16.56
C PHE A 137 -4.68 -1.22 16.73
N GLU A 138 -3.78 -2.19 16.87
CA GLU A 138 -4.16 -3.61 16.94
C GLU A 138 -5.08 -3.90 18.15
N GLU A 139 -4.84 -3.26 19.29
CA GLU A 139 -5.65 -3.46 20.51
C GLU A 139 -7.03 -2.80 20.43
N GLN A 140 -7.23 -1.83 19.55
CA GLN A 140 -8.48 -1.05 19.38
C GLN A 140 -9.08 -1.21 17.99
N ALA A 141 -8.64 -2.17 17.19
CA ALA A 141 -9.07 -2.30 15.79
C ALA A 141 -10.58 -2.43 15.61
N GLU A 142 -11.29 -3.02 16.59
CA GLU A 142 -12.74 -3.18 16.57
C GLU A 142 -13.51 -2.05 17.27
N ASP A 143 -12.81 -1.12 17.95
CA ASP A 143 -13.42 0.00 18.69
C ASP A 143 -13.32 1.32 17.92
N LEU A 144 -14.24 1.53 17.00
CA LEU A 144 -14.33 2.79 16.24
C LEU A 144 -14.63 4.02 17.11
N ASN A 145 -15.27 3.84 18.27
CA ASN A 145 -15.54 4.94 19.18
C ASN A 145 -14.25 5.46 19.82
N TYR A 146 -13.30 4.58 20.12
CA TYR A 146 -11.97 4.98 20.56
C TYR A 146 -11.32 5.98 19.58
N PHE A 147 -11.32 5.67 18.28
CA PHE A 147 -10.73 6.56 17.27
C PHE A 147 -11.52 7.86 17.10
N LYS A 148 -12.85 7.80 17.19
CA LYS A 148 -13.70 8.97 17.15
C LYS A 148 -13.38 9.93 18.29
N ASP A 149 -13.24 9.42 19.51
CA ASP A 149 -12.92 10.25 20.68
C ASP A 149 -11.48 10.77 20.61
N LEU A 150 -10.52 9.93 20.19
CA LEU A 150 -9.12 10.32 19.99
C LEU A 150 -9.01 11.50 18.98
N LEU A 151 -9.76 11.46 17.89
CA LEU A 151 -9.65 12.45 16.81
C LEU A 151 -10.52 13.69 17.03
N LYS A 152 -11.58 13.60 17.82
CA LYS A 152 -12.53 14.69 18.08
C LYS A 152 -11.85 15.96 18.61
N GLU A 153 -10.89 15.80 19.51
CA GLU A 153 -10.14 16.92 20.10
C GLU A 153 -9.01 17.45 19.18
N HIS A 154 -8.74 16.75 18.07
CA HIS A 154 -7.62 17.03 17.17
C HIS A 154 -8.04 17.25 15.72
N ILE A 155 -9.29 17.65 15.51
CA ILE A 155 -9.90 17.86 14.18
C ILE A 155 -9.14 18.84 13.28
N ASN A 156 -8.37 19.75 13.87
CA ASN A 156 -7.58 20.73 13.12
C ASN A 156 -6.21 20.19 12.66
N LYS A 157 -5.81 18.97 13.07
CA LYS A 157 -4.55 18.39 12.63
C LYS A 157 -4.72 17.75 11.25
N ILE A 158 -3.74 17.98 10.37
CA ILE A 158 -3.68 17.29 9.08
C ILE A 158 -3.40 15.83 9.35
N MET A 159 -4.18 14.95 8.74
CA MET A 159 -3.93 13.51 8.73
C MET A 159 -3.41 13.07 7.36
N ILE A 160 -2.27 12.40 7.34
CA ILE A 160 -1.72 11.73 6.17
C ILE A 160 -2.04 10.25 6.33
N CYS A 161 -3.02 9.78 5.56
CA CYS A 161 -3.44 8.39 5.54
C CYS A 161 -2.72 7.66 4.39
N THR A 162 -1.99 6.61 4.73
CA THR A 162 -1.18 5.84 3.77
C THR A 162 -1.89 4.60 3.26
N ASN A 163 -2.98 4.20 3.92
CA ASN A 163 -3.84 3.09 3.49
C ASN A 163 -5.30 3.43 3.82
N PRO A 164 -6.13 3.75 2.81
CA PRO A 164 -7.54 4.08 3.02
C PRO A 164 -8.46 2.85 3.08
N ASP A 165 -7.92 1.64 2.92
CA ASP A 165 -8.72 0.42 2.89
C ASP A 165 -9.31 0.15 4.28
N LEU A 166 -10.62 -0.12 4.31
CA LEU A 166 -11.34 -0.45 5.53
C LEU A 166 -11.31 -1.96 5.82
N ILE A 167 -11.12 -2.77 4.78
CA ILE A 167 -11.20 -4.23 4.85
C ILE A 167 -10.14 -4.81 3.92
N VAL A 168 -9.47 -5.86 4.37
CA VAL A 168 -8.46 -6.60 3.60
C VAL A 168 -8.82 -8.08 3.60
N ASP A 169 -8.90 -8.68 2.42
CA ASP A 169 -9.07 -10.14 2.27
C ASP A 169 -7.69 -10.82 2.25
N LYS A 170 -7.44 -11.77 3.16
CA LYS A 170 -6.18 -12.51 3.27
C LYS A 170 -6.43 -14.00 3.19
N GLY A 171 -6.13 -14.60 2.06
CA GLY A 171 -6.54 -15.95 1.74
C GLY A 171 -8.07 -16.06 1.78
N ASN A 172 -8.60 -16.87 2.69
CA ASN A 172 -10.05 -17.06 2.87
C ASN A 172 -10.63 -16.26 4.06
N ARG A 173 -9.86 -15.34 4.64
CA ARG A 173 -10.28 -14.52 5.79
C ARG A 173 -10.40 -13.07 5.38
N ARG A 174 -11.39 -12.41 5.97
CA ARG A 174 -11.57 -10.95 5.88
C ARG A 174 -11.12 -10.34 7.20
N GLU A 175 -10.20 -9.39 7.13
CA GLU A 175 -9.65 -8.66 8.28
C GLU A 175 -10.01 -7.16 8.13
N LEU A 176 -10.24 -6.46 9.27
CA LEU A 176 -10.38 -5.00 9.33
C LEU A 176 -9.01 -4.32 9.28
#